data_6dab8014b87ec88c348fece7f19675cf
#
_entry.id   6dab8014b87ec88c348fece7f19675cf
#
_cell.length_a   1.000
_cell.length_b   1.000
_cell.length_c   1.000
_cell.angle_alpha   90.00
_cell.angle_beta   90.00
_cell.angle_gamma   90.00
#
_symmetry.space_group_name_H-M   'P 1'
#
loop_
_entity.id
_entity.type
_entity.pdbx_description
1 polymer ?
#
loop_
_entity_poly.entity_id
_entity_poly.type
_entity_poly.pdbx_seq_one_letter_code
_entity_poly.pdbx_strand_id
1 'polypeptide(L)'
;MGLGAEGRRGAERGGWDDLGPGKGLRRWADVLHWGGVACVVVGWLGLCVRMAMPHEWGGPWWQAAALIGAGGAAAAGAVAIERHIRRVRRFHAYREMLENPAPHPAGPGADPGVFRLLSPLHSPVPFRDREDELARLRHWCEDETDPHPIMLLAGDRGVGRSRLALELVRALGDSWTAGRLLRGSGRLFPALRDRGRPALVVVDDADLRSDVDSHLHSLVRADVVPLLREFGARPHDTTPVRLLFVVRHAERFRAVVGEELDYSRGDPDVLRLLANAPVLDLAPPVLDKAVLAERRAEASAAFTAALADAAGTERADGTEAAHAGASLGTVPVRPERTSLQTPLDLHAQALVTALTGEPVPAVPRRFEEVAGVLFARERRRWRRSAASFTGPGVPALPRLPDHPGLPERVMLTLLLTGHRQYVTASHTLERLPEFAGLEEERIRSAAYAWVTWALALHGGTRPAARMAEPWIGPETFTHWFLTTRLLAEPELFDRLGTGLDARRSEHLAGVLCRACEDFPAAGEILQRYVASHPSAHGYDAVRGARVLARPERVDPWIAEGLRELEPGSRPALSAPVSRDVYDLARQALPEVVPQSHAVLIRAYQRTRRAEDKQERQLRRELRRRGRGSRT
;
A
#
# COMPACT_ATOMS: atom_id res chain seq x y z
N MET A 1 -57.91 1.14 -26.48
CA MET A 1 -58.15 2.05 -25.33
C MET A 1 -57.62 1.42 -24.08
N GLY A 2 -56.64 2.04 -23.43
CA GLY A 2 -56.03 1.52 -22.19
C GLY A 2 -54.55 1.86 -22.09
N LEU A 3 -54.18 3.13 -22.27
CA LEU A 3 -52.88 3.67 -21.96
C LEU A 3 -52.99 4.54 -20.69
N GLY A 4 -52.12 4.31 -19.75
CA GLY A 4 -51.82 5.33 -18.74
C GLY A 4 -52.10 4.95 -17.31
N ALA A 5 -51.08 4.38 -16.59
CA ALA A 5 -50.91 4.53 -15.12
C ALA A 5 -49.63 3.87 -14.57
N GLU A 6 -48.48 3.97 -15.21
CA GLU A 6 -47.20 3.48 -14.64
C GLU A 6 -46.05 4.48 -14.68
N GLY A 7 -46.30 5.76 -14.72
CA GLY A 7 -45.26 6.78 -14.91
C GLY A 7 -45.04 7.78 -13.77
N ARG A 8 -45.39 7.50 -12.50
CA ARG A 8 -45.21 8.51 -11.43
C ARG A 8 -44.79 8.01 -10.05
N ARG A 9 -44.04 6.93 -9.91
CA ARG A 9 -43.49 6.51 -8.59
C ARG A 9 -41.95 6.43 -8.51
N GLY A 10 -41.22 6.98 -9.47
CA GLY A 10 -39.75 6.91 -9.53
C GLY A 10 -38.99 8.17 -9.15
N ALA A 11 -39.66 9.28 -8.83
CA ALA A 11 -38.96 10.58 -8.73
C ALA A 11 -38.73 11.14 -7.32
N GLU A 12 -39.17 10.50 -6.25
CA GLU A 12 -39.05 11.08 -4.89
C GLU A 12 -38.14 10.34 -3.91
N ARG A 13 -37.38 9.31 -4.30
CA ARG A 13 -36.43 8.63 -3.42
C ARG A 13 -34.96 8.99 -3.63
N GLY A 14 -34.61 9.87 -4.56
CA GLY A 14 -33.25 10.21 -4.93
C GLY A 14 -32.57 11.33 -4.10
N GLY A 15 -33.24 11.94 -3.12
CA GLY A 15 -32.78 13.20 -2.52
C GLY A 15 -32.06 13.10 -1.17
N TRP A 16 -32.13 11.99 -0.46
CA TRP A 16 -31.64 11.91 0.93
C TRP A 16 -30.44 11.00 1.17
N ASP A 17 -30.22 10.01 0.34
CA ASP A 17 -29.13 9.02 0.52
C ASP A 17 -27.75 9.51 0.06
N ASP A 18 -27.68 10.57 -0.77
CA ASP A 18 -26.41 11.17 -1.23
C ASP A 18 -25.77 12.16 -0.23
N LEU A 19 -26.49 12.52 0.81
CA LEU A 19 -25.97 13.37 1.88
C LEU A 19 -25.54 12.46 3.03
N GLY A 20 -24.24 12.07 3.08
CA GLY A 20 -23.70 11.37 4.25
C GLY A 20 -24.17 12.05 5.56
N PRO A 21 -24.41 11.30 6.65
CA PRO A 21 -25.17 11.69 7.85
C PRO A 21 -24.74 13.00 8.54
N GLY A 22 -23.61 13.57 8.12
CA GLY A 22 -23.14 14.87 8.66
C GLY A 22 -23.48 16.11 7.81
N LYS A 23 -23.88 15.97 6.54
CA LYS A 23 -24.12 17.14 5.68
C LYS A 23 -25.49 17.80 5.97
N GLY A 24 -26.50 17.00 6.27
CA GLY A 24 -27.81 17.50 6.67
C GLY A 24 -27.76 18.28 7.99
N LEU A 25 -27.14 17.67 9.02
CA LEU A 25 -26.96 18.32 10.32
C LEU A 25 -26.13 19.62 10.27
N ARG A 26 -25.14 19.69 9.36
CA ARG A 26 -24.35 20.92 9.18
C ARG A 26 -25.18 22.06 8.58
N ARG A 27 -26.00 21.78 7.58
CA ARG A 27 -26.92 22.77 7.02
C ARG A 27 -27.90 23.29 8.08
N TRP A 28 -28.44 22.41 8.92
CA TRP A 28 -29.29 22.81 10.03
C TRP A 28 -28.53 23.63 11.09
N ALA A 29 -27.29 23.27 11.42
CA ALA A 29 -26.46 24.05 12.32
C ALA A 29 -26.15 25.44 11.76
N ASP A 30 -25.87 25.55 10.46
CA ASP A 30 -25.66 26.83 9.78
C ASP A 30 -26.93 27.68 9.79
N VAL A 31 -28.10 27.10 9.48
CA VAL A 31 -29.39 27.79 9.53
C VAL A 31 -29.72 28.28 10.94
N LEU A 32 -29.51 27.44 11.97
CA LEU A 32 -29.73 27.82 13.36
C LEU A 32 -28.75 28.91 13.82
N HIS A 33 -27.48 28.83 13.40
CA HIS A 33 -26.48 29.84 13.73
C HIS A 33 -26.83 31.20 13.13
N TRP A 34 -27.06 31.27 11.83
CA TRP A 34 -27.39 32.51 11.14
C TRP A 34 -28.76 33.04 11.53
N GLY A 35 -29.73 32.15 11.74
CA GLY A 35 -31.05 32.52 12.29
C GLY A 35 -30.94 33.12 13.70
N GLY A 36 -30.11 32.49 14.56
CA GLY A 36 -29.82 32.97 15.90
C GLY A 36 -29.15 34.34 15.90
N VAL A 37 -28.11 34.53 15.08
CA VAL A 37 -27.42 35.81 14.92
C VAL A 37 -28.39 36.90 14.43
N ALA A 38 -29.23 36.59 13.43
CA ALA A 38 -30.23 37.52 12.93
C ALA A 38 -31.22 37.94 14.03
N CYS A 39 -31.71 36.98 14.83
CA CYS A 39 -32.61 37.30 15.97
C CYS A 39 -31.92 38.17 17.02
N VAL A 40 -30.65 37.94 17.35
CA VAL A 40 -29.89 38.80 18.29
C VAL A 40 -29.75 40.22 17.73
N VAL A 41 -29.37 40.34 16.43
CA VAL A 41 -29.21 41.64 15.77
C VAL A 41 -30.52 42.40 15.70
N VAL A 42 -31.62 41.73 15.29
CA VAL A 42 -32.96 42.37 15.25
C VAL A 42 -33.44 42.77 16.64
N GLY A 43 -33.24 41.92 17.66
CA GLY A 43 -33.57 42.21 19.04
C GLY A 43 -32.77 43.39 19.61
N TRP A 44 -31.47 43.45 19.27
CA TRP A 44 -30.58 44.56 19.68
C TRP A 44 -30.94 45.87 18.99
N LEU A 45 -31.21 45.82 17.67
CA LEU A 45 -31.71 46.98 16.93
C LEU A 45 -33.06 47.48 17.50
N GLY A 46 -33.98 46.55 17.79
CA GLY A 46 -35.25 46.87 18.44
C GLY A 46 -35.05 47.54 19.81
N LEU A 47 -34.08 47.06 20.61
CA LEU A 47 -33.73 47.68 21.89
C LEU A 47 -33.10 49.07 21.72
N CYS A 48 -32.20 49.26 20.74
CA CYS A 48 -31.59 50.55 20.42
C CYS A 48 -32.63 51.57 19.94
N VAL A 49 -33.53 51.19 19.04
CA VAL A 49 -34.63 52.02 18.58
C VAL A 49 -35.54 52.40 19.74
N ARG A 50 -35.81 51.45 20.65
CA ARG A 50 -36.59 51.70 21.87
C ARG A 50 -35.94 52.72 22.82
N MET A 51 -34.61 52.64 22.99
CA MET A 51 -33.89 53.62 23.82
C MET A 51 -33.84 55.02 23.19
N ALA A 52 -33.92 55.11 21.87
CA ALA A 52 -33.88 56.38 21.13
C ALA A 52 -35.25 57.02 20.94
N MET A 53 -36.38 56.35 21.23
CA MET A 53 -37.72 56.91 21.07
C MET A 53 -38.33 57.44 22.38
N PRO A 54 -39.15 58.51 22.31
CA PRO A 54 -39.84 59.04 23.48
C PRO A 54 -40.77 58.03 24.14
N HIS A 55 -40.96 58.13 25.44
CA HIS A 55 -41.68 57.18 26.30
C HIS A 55 -43.15 56.94 25.93
N GLU A 56 -43.71 57.69 25.03
CA GLU A 56 -45.12 57.57 24.59
C GLU A 56 -45.42 56.38 23.63
N TRP A 57 -44.40 55.78 23.04
CA TRP A 57 -44.53 54.60 22.13
C TRP A 57 -44.33 53.29 22.89
N GLY A 58 -45.28 52.95 23.72
CA GLY A 58 -45.23 51.90 24.74
C GLY A 58 -45.30 50.43 24.23
N GLY A 59 -44.47 50.01 23.29
CA GLY A 59 -44.32 48.57 22.98
C GLY A 59 -43.57 47.81 24.10
N PRO A 60 -43.95 46.55 24.37
CA PRO A 60 -43.38 45.83 25.52
C PRO A 60 -41.91 45.46 25.26
N TRP A 61 -40.99 46.08 26.04
CA TRP A 61 -39.52 45.84 25.98
C TRP A 61 -39.13 44.37 26.12
N TRP A 62 -39.99 43.56 26.78
CA TRP A 62 -39.77 42.14 26.95
C TRP A 62 -39.76 41.38 25.62
N GLN A 63 -40.39 41.86 24.53
CA GLN A 63 -40.32 41.25 23.21
C GLN A 63 -38.93 41.35 22.60
N ALA A 64 -38.24 42.48 22.72
CA ALA A 64 -36.86 42.66 22.29
C ALA A 64 -35.92 41.77 23.12
N ALA A 65 -36.12 41.72 24.43
CA ALA A 65 -35.35 40.83 25.31
C ALA A 65 -35.58 39.35 25.01
N ALA A 66 -36.83 38.97 24.70
CA ALA A 66 -37.16 37.60 24.30
C ALA A 66 -36.49 37.21 22.96
N LEU A 67 -36.47 38.12 21.97
CA LEU A 67 -35.79 37.88 20.70
C LEU A 67 -34.26 37.74 20.86
N ILE A 68 -33.63 38.59 21.71
CA ILE A 68 -32.21 38.48 22.02
C ILE A 68 -31.93 37.16 22.72
N GLY A 69 -32.76 36.76 23.68
CA GLY A 69 -32.63 35.52 24.43
C GLY A 69 -32.81 34.28 23.52
N ALA A 70 -33.81 34.27 22.65
CA ALA A 70 -34.07 33.19 21.70
C ALA A 70 -32.95 33.09 20.67
N GLY A 71 -32.44 34.22 20.15
CA GLY A 71 -31.31 34.27 19.25
C GLY A 71 -30.02 33.73 19.88
N GLY A 72 -29.75 34.13 21.12
CA GLY A 72 -28.61 33.63 21.90
C GLY A 72 -28.69 32.13 22.15
N ALA A 73 -29.88 31.62 22.52
CA ALA A 73 -30.09 30.17 22.69
C ALA A 73 -29.92 29.39 21.38
N ALA A 74 -30.43 29.92 20.26
CA ALA A 74 -30.27 29.29 18.95
C ALA A 74 -28.79 29.27 18.50
N ALA A 75 -28.06 30.37 18.69
CA ALA A 75 -26.62 30.44 18.39
C ALA A 75 -25.82 29.48 19.28
N ALA A 76 -26.11 29.40 20.58
CA ALA A 76 -25.48 28.45 21.49
C ALA A 76 -25.78 27.00 21.09
N GLY A 77 -27.02 26.71 20.69
CA GLY A 77 -27.43 25.40 20.16
C GLY A 77 -26.69 25.04 18.88
N ALA A 78 -26.54 25.98 17.93
CA ALA A 78 -25.78 25.77 16.71
C ALA A 78 -24.31 25.44 16.97
N VAL A 79 -23.68 26.20 17.89
CA VAL A 79 -22.30 25.93 18.33
C VAL A 79 -22.18 24.56 18.98
N ALA A 80 -23.14 24.20 19.84
CA ALA A 80 -23.17 22.88 20.48
C ALA A 80 -23.32 21.73 19.44
N ILE A 81 -24.22 21.90 18.47
CA ILE A 81 -24.42 20.94 17.37
C ILE A 81 -23.13 20.84 16.54
N GLU A 82 -22.53 21.95 16.17
CA GLU A 82 -21.28 21.92 15.40
C GLU A 82 -20.15 21.27 16.17
N ARG A 83 -20.00 21.56 17.47
CA ARG A 83 -19.04 20.87 18.35
C ARG A 83 -19.33 19.38 18.41
N HIS A 84 -20.60 18.98 18.50
CA HIS A 84 -21.01 17.58 18.47
C HIS A 84 -20.68 16.93 17.14
N ILE A 85 -21.01 17.56 16.01
CA ILE A 85 -20.67 17.06 14.67
C ILE A 85 -19.15 16.93 14.50
N ARG A 86 -18.38 17.93 14.93
CA ARG A 86 -16.91 17.86 14.91
C ARG A 86 -16.40 16.73 15.79
N ARG A 87 -16.99 16.53 16.99
CA ARG A 87 -16.63 15.43 17.88
C ARG A 87 -16.97 14.07 17.25
N VAL A 88 -18.15 13.90 16.69
CA VAL A 88 -18.56 12.65 16.02
C VAL A 88 -17.67 12.37 14.80
N ARG A 89 -17.36 13.38 13.98
CA ARG A 89 -16.44 13.24 12.85
C ARG A 89 -15.03 12.85 13.30
N ARG A 90 -14.50 13.49 14.35
CA ARG A 90 -13.21 13.13 14.93
C ARG A 90 -13.26 11.74 15.57
N PHE A 91 -14.36 11.40 16.23
CA PHE A 91 -14.57 10.09 16.83
C PHE A 91 -14.55 8.95 15.79
N HIS A 92 -15.02 9.21 14.55
CA HIS A 92 -14.97 8.24 13.46
C HIS A 92 -13.70 8.37 12.61
N ALA A 93 -13.01 9.51 12.63
CA ALA A 93 -11.83 9.74 11.80
C ALA A 93 -10.73 8.71 12.01
N TYR A 94 -10.51 8.22 13.26
CA TYR A 94 -9.52 7.17 13.51
C TYR A 94 -9.89 5.84 12.83
N ARG A 95 -11.19 5.52 12.64
CA ARG A 95 -11.64 4.31 11.94
C ARG A 95 -11.36 4.36 10.45
N GLU A 96 -11.13 5.56 9.92
CA GLU A 96 -10.68 5.75 8.54
C GLU A 96 -9.17 5.60 8.40
N MET A 97 -8.43 5.74 9.51
CA MET A 97 -6.97 5.69 9.57
C MET A 97 -6.46 4.37 10.17
N LEU A 98 -7.23 3.75 11.09
CA LEU A 98 -6.87 2.50 11.73
C LEU A 98 -7.86 1.39 11.35
N GLU A 99 -7.34 0.33 10.78
CA GLU A 99 -8.10 -0.89 10.51
C GLU A 99 -8.13 -1.75 11.78
N ASN A 100 -9.32 -1.96 12.30
CA ASN A 100 -9.52 -2.95 13.34
C ASN A 100 -9.62 -4.34 12.67
N PRO A 101 -8.81 -5.31 13.10
CA PRO A 101 -8.80 -6.66 12.55
C PRO A 101 -10.01 -7.51 12.97
N ALA A 102 -11.15 -6.90 13.32
CA ALA A 102 -12.38 -7.67 13.50
C ALA A 102 -12.59 -8.55 12.25
N PRO A 103 -12.79 -9.85 12.41
CA PRO A 103 -13.00 -10.74 11.28
C PRO A 103 -14.23 -10.24 10.53
N HIS A 104 -14.02 -9.68 9.35
CA HIS A 104 -15.13 -9.51 8.43
C HIS A 104 -15.36 -10.88 7.81
N PRO A 105 -16.44 -11.58 8.16
CA PRO A 105 -16.81 -12.76 7.42
C PRO A 105 -16.90 -12.34 5.95
N ALA A 106 -16.29 -13.11 5.07
CA ALA A 106 -16.58 -12.99 3.65
C ALA A 106 -18.11 -13.03 3.54
N GLY A 107 -18.70 -12.01 2.92
CA GLY A 107 -20.16 -12.02 2.73
C GLY A 107 -20.56 -13.36 2.14
N PRO A 108 -21.70 -13.95 2.54
CA PRO A 108 -22.14 -15.22 2.01
C PRO A 108 -22.23 -15.13 0.49
N GLY A 109 -21.57 -16.04 -0.22
CA GLY A 109 -21.59 -16.13 -1.68
C GLY A 109 -20.43 -15.50 -2.44
N ALA A 110 -19.44 -14.90 -1.78
CA ALA A 110 -18.24 -14.43 -2.46
C ALA A 110 -17.11 -15.47 -2.34
N ASP A 111 -16.59 -15.96 -3.48
CA ASP A 111 -15.34 -16.74 -3.51
C ASP A 111 -14.21 -15.88 -2.90
N PRO A 112 -13.71 -16.23 -1.70
CA PRO A 112 -12.79 -15.35 -0.97
C PRO A 112 -11.44 -15.17 -1.66
N GLY A 113 -11.14 -15.94 -2.70
CA GLY A 113 -9.81 -16.05 -3.28
C GLY A 113 -8.82 -16.77 -2.34
N VAL A 114 -7.95 -17.58 -2.91
CA VAL A 114 -7.02 -18.42 -2.13
C VAL A 114 -6.01 -17.59 -1.33
N PHE A 115 -5.54 -16.49 -1.90
CA PHE A 115 -4.58 -15.64 -1.22
C PHE A 115 -5.18 -14.79 -0.10
N ARG A 116 -6.48 -14.51 -0.17
CA ARG A 116 -7.18 -13.89 0.95
C ARG A 116 -7.20 -14.81 2.16
N LEU A 117 -7.38 -16.11 1.97
CA LEU A 117 -7.33 -17.11 3.04
C LEU A 117 -5.94 -17.23 3.68
N LEU A 118 -4.87 -16.93 2.93
CA LEU A 118 -3.49 -16.87 3.45
C LEU A 118 -3.14 -15.53 4.10
N SER A 119 -3.99 -14.51 3.93
CA SER A 119 -3.74 -13.20 4.53
C SER A 119 -3.87 -13.27 6.07
N PRO A 120 -2.97 -12.63 6.82
CA PRO A 120 -3.05 -12.58 8.28
C PRO A 120 -4.40 -12.10 8.82
N LEU A 121 -5.06 -11.20 8.07
CA LEU A 121 -6.35 -10.61 8.43
C LEU A 121 -7.52 -11.59 8.30
N HIS A 122 -7.46 -12.48 7.31
CA HIS A 122 -8.58 -13.33 6.91
C HIS A 122 -8.32 -14.84 7.07
N SER A 123 -7.14 -15.22 7.53
CA SER A 123 -6.80 -16.62 7.72
C SER A 123 -7.74 -17.31 8.72
N PRO A 124 -8.37 -18.42 8.33
CA PRO A 124 -9.23 -19.20 9.22
C PRO A 124 -8.44 -20.04 10.23
N VAL A 125 -7.12 -20.15 10.03
CA VAL A 125 -6.26 -20.98 10.87
C VAL A 125 -6.10 -20.34 12.25
N PRO A 126 -6.27 -21.10 13.36
CA PRO A 126 -6.04 -20.59 14.71
C PRO A 126 -4.61 -20.07 14.89
N PHE A 127 -4.47 -19.04 15.73
CA PHE A 127 -3.16 -18.53 16.13
C PHE A 127 -2.51 -19.48 17.13
N ARG A 128 -1.28 -19.91 16.87
CA ARG A 128 -0.53 -20.87 17.69
C ARG A 128 0.97 -20.55 17.67
N ASP A 129 1.65 -21.11 18.67
CA ASP A 129 3.11 -21.20 18.77
C ASP A 129 3.83 -19.83 18.82
N ARG A 130 3.13 -18.80 19.34
CA ARG A 130 3.62 -17.41 19.52
C ARG A 130 3.03 -16.74 20.76
N GLU A 131 2.60 -17.54 21.72
CA GLU A 131 1.94 -17.06 22.94
C GLU A 131 2.89 -16.22 23.79
N ASP A 132 4.16 -16.60 23.87
CA ASP A 132 5.19 -15.89 24.64
C ASP A 132 5.50 -14.52 24.02
N GLU A 133 5.66 -14.44 22.70
CA GLU A 133 5.89 -13.17 22.01
C GLU A 133 4.66 -12.27 22.11
N LEU A 134 3.45 -12.83 22.04
CA LEU A 134 2.21 -12.08 22.25
C LEU A 134 2.13 -11.52 23.67
N ALA A 135 2.47 -12.34 24.68
CA ALA A 135 2.49 -11.93 26.08
C ALA A 135 3.51 -10.79 26.32
N ARG A 136 4.71 -10.87 25.70
CA ARG A 136 5.73 -9.82 25.76
C ARG A 136 5.25 -8.51 25.13
N LEU A 137 4.63 -8.56 23.96
CA LEU A 137 4.07 -7.38 23.29
C LEU A 137 2.93 -6.77 24.09
N ARG A 138 2.08 -7.60 24.67
CA ARG A 138 0.97 -7.16 25.52
C ARG A 138 1.50 -6.48 26.78
N HIS A 139 2.47 -7.08 27.47
CA HIS A 139 3.12 -6.49 28.63
C HIS A 139 3.73 -5.12 28.30
N TRP A 140 4.46 -4.99 27.18
CA TRP A 140 4.98 -3.72 26.72
C TRP A 140 3.88 -2.66 26.49
N CYS A 141 2.72 -3.05 25.97
CA CYS A 141 1.60 -2.12 25.82
C CYS A 141 1.08 -1.65 27.18
N GLU A 142 0.87 -2.59 28.12
CA GLU A 142 0.18 -2.37 29.40
C GLU A 142 1.10 -1.79 30.50
N ASP A 143 2.42 -1.90 30.35
CA ASP A 143 3.38 -1.35 31.30
C ASP A 143 3.52 0.16 31.10
N GLU A 144 2.85 0.92 31.96
CA GLU A 144 2.92 2.40 31.97
C GLU A 144 4.31 2.93 32.34
N THR A 145 5.16 2.10 32.97
CA THR A 145 6.52 2.48 33.39
C THR A 145 7.55 2.29 32.29
N ASP A 146 7.25 1.56 31.23
CA ASP A 146 8.15 1.34 30.10
C ASP A 146 8.41 2.66 29.35
N PRO A 147 9.66 3.16 29.34
CA PRO A 147 10.03 4.41 28.71
C PRO A 147 10.00 4.36 27.17
N HIS A 148 9.80 3.19 26.57
CA HIS A 148 9.88 2.99 25.13
C HIS A 148 8.50 2.98 24.48
N PRO A 149 8.00 4.12 23.98
CA PRO A 149 6.69 4.17 23.33
C PRO A 149 6.71 3.58 21.91
N ILE A 150 7.88 3.28 21.37
CA ILE A 150 8.09 2.67 20.05
C ILE A 150 8.73 1.30 20.23
N MET A 151 8.23 0.30 19.49
CA MET A 151 8.82 -1.04 19.40
C MET A 151 8.91 -1.49 17.95
N LEU A 152 9.96 -2.24 17.62
CA LEU A 152 10.15 -2.86 16.32
C LEU A 152 9.88 -4.36 16.42
N LEU A 153 8.95 -4.87 15.59
CA LEU A 153 8.70 -6.29 15.41
C LEU A 153 9.39 -6.73 14.12
N ALA A 154 10.55 -7.34 14.25
CA ALA A 154 11.39 -7.73 13.12
C ALA A 154 11.29 -9.22 12.79
N GLY A 155 11.81 -9.63 11.64
CA GLY A 155 11.93 -11.03 11.24
C GLY A 155 11.74 -11.24 9.73
N ASP A 156 12.08 -12.42 9.25
CA ASP A 156 11.97 -12.78 7.83
C ASP A 156 10.52 -12.86 7.34
N ARG A 157 10.35 -12.94 6.01
CA ARG A 157 9.04 -13.12 5.37
C ARG A 157 8.38 -14.43 5.78
N GLY A 158 7.08 -14.40 5.98
CA GLY A 158 6.29 -15.60 6.29
C GLY A 158 6.39 -16.08 7.73
N VAL A 159 7.22 -15.48 8.60
CA VAL A 159 7.39 -15.90 10.00
C VAL A 159 6.22 -15.54 10.92
N GLY A 160 5.24 -14.77 10.41
CA GLY A 160 4.01 -14.46 11.15
C GLY A 160 3.97 -13.11 11.85
N ARG A 161 4.87 -12.16 11.54
CA ARG A 161 4.91 -10.80 12.13
C ARG A 161 3.56 -10.09 12.08
N SER A 162 2.99 -9.92 10.89
CA SER A 162 1.70 -9.23 10.72
C SER A 162 0.56 -9.96 11.45
N ARG A 163 0.59 -11.29 11.50
CA ARG A 163 -0.39 -12.08 12.26
C ARG A 163 -0.27 -11.81 13.75
N LEU A 164 0.94 -11.85 14.30
CA LEU A 164 1.21 -11.56 15.71
C LEU A 164 0.75 -10.14 16.09
N ALA A 165 1.06 -9.15 15.26
CA ALA A 165 0.64 -7.77 15.48
C ALA A 165 -0.90 -7.62 15.48
N LEU A 166 -1.61 -8.32 14.59
CA LEU A 166 -3.07 -8.34 14.56
C LEU A 166 -3.68 -9.06 15.76
N GLU A 167 -3.07 -10.15 16.23
CA GLU A 167 -3.51 -10.83 17.47
C GLU A 167 -3.28 -9.96 18.70
N LEU A 168 -2.20 -9.18 18.76
CA LEU A 168 -2.02 -8.18 19.81
C LEU A 168 -3.16 -7.16 19.81
N VAL A 169 -3.54 -6.62 18.64
CA VAL A 169 -4.67 -5.69 18.52
C VAL A 169 -5.96 -6.33 19.06
N ARG A 170 -6.21 -7.61 18.75
CA ARG A 170 -7.36 -8.35 19.26
C ARG A 170 -7.30 -8.57 20.77
N ALA A 171 -6.11 -8.92 21.28
CA ALA A 171 -5.90 -9.21 22.72
C ALA A 171 -6.08 -7.97 23.61
N LEU A 172 -5.79 -6.78 23.11
CA LEU A 172 -6.00 -5.52 23.84
C LEU A 172 -7.48 -5.12 23.95
N GLY A 173 -8.34 -5.64 23.07
CA GLY A 173 -9.78 -5.45 23.10
C GLY A 173 -10.25 -3.99 23.13
N ASP A 174 -11.42 -3.77 23.73
CA ASP A 174 -12.07 -2.45 23.74
C ASP A 174 -11.46 -1.45 24.74
N SER A 175 -10.56 -1.89 25.62
CA SER A 175 -9.86 -1.01 26.56
C SER A 175 -8.84 -0.11 25.85
N TRP A 176 -8.35 -0.52 24.69
CA TRP A 176 -7.44 0.20 23.84
C TRP A 176 -8.09 0.69 22.54
N THR A 177 -7.56 1.79 22.01
CA THR A 177 -7.81 2.17 20.62
C THR A 177 -6.68 1.60 19.77
N ALA A 178 -6.83 0.33 19.37
CA ALA A 178 -5.78 -0.40 18.67
C ALA A 178 -6.17 -0.68 17.21
N GLY A 179 -5.19 -0.67 16.31
CA GLY A 179 -5.41 -1.00 14.91
C GLY A 179 -4.18 -0.88 14.03
N ARG A 180 -4.28 -1.48 12.82
CA ARG A 180 -3.28 -1.33 11.77
C ARG A 180 -3.46 0.01 11.07
N LEU A 181 -2.38 0.77 10.92
CA LEU A 181 -2.41 2.06 10.22
C LEU A 181 -2.77 1.82 8.74
N LEU A 182 -3.91 2.35 8.35
CA LEU A 182 -4.24 2.61 6.96
C LEU A 182 -3.54 3.90 6.54
N ARG A 183 -3.36 4.14 5.27
CA ARG A 183 -2.60 5.29 4.79
C ARG A 183 -3.24 6.64 5.11
N GLY A 184 -2.39 7.69 5.15
CA GLY A 184 -2.85 9.06 5.31
C GLY A 184 -3.01 9.49 6.76
N SER A 185 -1.93 9.40 7.53
CA SER A 185 -1.88 9.65 8.98
C SER A 185 -2.07 11.10 9.42
N GLY A 186 -2.15 12.06 8.54
CA GLY A 186 -2.00 13.50 8.82
C GLY A 186 -2.92 14.14 9.88
N ARG A 187 -3.63 13.37 10.71
CA ARG A 187 -4.40 13.80 11.89
C ARG A 187 -4.73 12.64 12.84
N LEU A 188 -3.90 11.61 12.85
CA LEU A 188 -4.18 10.41 13.64
C LEU A 188 -4.15 10.71 15.15
N PHE A 189 -3.09 11.34 15.64
CA PHE A 189 -2.92 11.57 17.08
C PHE A 189 -3.96 12.52 17.68
N PRO A 190 -4.36 13.62 17.03
CA PRO A 190 -5.51 14.39 17.48
C PRO A 190 -6.81 13.57 17.60
N ALA A 191 -7.06 12.66 16.64
CA ALA A 191 -8.24 11.79 16.68
C ALA A 191 -8.16 10.73 17.79
N LEU A 192 -6.97 10.20 18.09
CA LEU A 192 -6.73 9.27 19.20
C LEU A 192 -6.88 9.95 20.55
N ARG A 193 -6.31 11.14 20.72
CA ARG A 193 -6.44 11.93 21.95
C ARG A 193 -7.88 12.22 22.34
N ASP A 194 -8.71 12.57 21.36
CA ASP A 194 -10.13 12.88 21.60
C ASP A 194 -10.91 11.68 22.17
N ARG A 195 -10.35 10.46 22.12
CA ARG A 195 -10.96 9.25 22.72
C ARG A 195 -10.64 9.07 24.20
N GLY A 196 -9.56 9.63 24.71
CA GLY A 196 -9.13 9.50 26.10
C GLY A 196 -8.84 8.06 26.54
N ARG A 197 -8.44 7.18 25.61
CA ARG A 197 -8.06 5.77 25.85
C ARG A 197 -6.65 5.52 25.37
N PRO A 198 -5.90 4.62 25.98
CA PRO A 198 -4.62 4.17 25.45
C PRO A 198 -4.74 3.74 24.00
N ALA A 199 -3.71 3.99 23.20
CA ALA A 199 -3.75 3.67 21.79
C ALA A 199 -2.53 2.85 21.34
N LEU A 200 -2.77 1.85 20.48
CA LEU A 200 -1.74 1.11 19.76
C LEU A 200 -1.91 1.32 18.25
N VAL A 201 -0.89 1.87 17.63
CA VAL A 201 -0.82 2.03 16.18
C VAL A 201 0.18 1.02 15.63
N VAL A 202 -0.31 0.07 14.86
CA VAL A 202 0.52 -0.92 14.15
C VAL A 202 0.81 -0.39 12.75
N VAL A 203 2.07 -0.17 12.43
CA VAL A 203 2.53 0.17 11.09
C VAL A 203 3.10 -1.08 10.45
N ASP A 204 2.25 -1.79 9.71
CA ASP A 204 2.63 -3.03 9.05
C ASP A 204 3.44 -2.75 7.78
N ASP A 205 4.45 -3.61 7.50
CA ASP A 205 5.38 -3.45 6.38
C ASP A 205 5.99 -2.03 6.31
N ALA A 206 6.48 -1.52 7.46
CA ALA A 206 6.97 -0.15 7.57
C ALA A 206 8.24 0.12 6.75
N ASP A 207 9.01 -0.91 6.45
CA ASP A 207 10.21 -0.90 5.61
C ASP A 207 9.91 -1.09 4.11
N LEU A 208 8.64 -1.25 3.73
CA LEU A 208 8.26 -1.40 2.34
C LEU A 208 7.92 -0.06 1.71
N ARG A 209 8.63 0.25 0.66
CA ARG A 209 8.30 1.35 -0.23
C ARG A 209 7.10 0.97 -1.07
N SER A 210 5.93 1.47 -0.73
CA SER A 210 4.70 1.12 -1.43
C SER A 210 3.94 2.33 -1.98
N ASP A 211 4.45 3.57 -1.83
CA ASP A 211 3.67 4.76 -2.14
C ASP A 211 4.13 5.48 -3.41
N VAL A 212 3.58 5.03 -4.55
CA VAL A 212 3.78 5.66 -5.86
C VAL A 212 3.19 7.08 -5.90
N ASP A 213 2.18 7.36 -5.08
CA ASP A 213 1.50 8.66 -5.03
C ASP A 213 2.15 9.66 -4.05
N SER A 214 3.17 9.24 -3.30
CA SER A 214 3.88 10.12 -2.37
C SER A 214 4.75 11.13 -3.10
N HIS A 215 4.63 12.41 -2.74
CA HIS A 215 5.52 13.48 -3.22
C HIS A 215 6.91 13.43 -2.58
N LEU A 216 7.09 12.59 -1.58
CA LEU A 216 8.35 12.39 -0.88
C LEU A 216 9.07 11.18 -1.47
N HIS A 217 10.32 11.36 -1.81
CA HIS A 217 11.21 10.27 -2.25
C HIS A 217 11.66 9.41 -1.05
N SER A 218 10.69 8.91 -0.28
CA SER A 218 10.95 8.13 0.92
C SER A 218 11.38 6.71 0.57
N LEU A 219 12.41 6.20 1.23
CA LEU A 219 12.89 4.82 1.12
C LEU A 219 12.07 3.83 1.94
N VAL A 220 11.29 4.34 2.88
CA VAL A 220 10.34 3.59 3.68
C VAL A 220 8.92 3.98 3.30
N ARG A 221 7.95 3.32 3.89
CA ARG A 221 6.54 3.65 3.73
C ARG A 221 6.33 5.16 3.97
N ALA A 222 5.72 5.84 3.01
CA ALA A 222 5.67 7.30 2.94
C ALA A 222 4.97 7.99 4.14
N ASP A 223 4.17 7.25 4.89
CA ASP A 223 3.49 7.74 6.09
C ASP A 223 4.32 7.57 7.38
N VAL A 224 5.45 6.84 7.35
CA VAL A 224 6.29 6.61 8.54
C VAL A 224 6.92 7.89 9.05
N VAL A 225 7.59 8.65 8.20
CA VAL A 225 8.26 9.91 8.61
C VAL A 225 7.28 10.97 9.09
N PRO A 226 6.17 11.26 8.35
CA PRO A 226 5.12 12.14 8.85
C PRO A 226 4.50 11.67 10.17
N LEU A 227 4.26 10.36 10.32
CA LEU A 227 3.73 9.78 11.55
C LEU A 227 4.66 10.02 12.74
N LEU A 228 5.96 9.76 12.57
CA LEU A 228 6.96 9.97 13.62
C LEU A 228 7.08 11.44 14.01
N ARG A 229 7.02 12.38 13.06
CA ARG A 229 7.01 13.81 13.35
C ARG A 229 5.76 14.23 14.13
N GLU A 230 4.59 13.79 13.71
CA GLU A 230 3.35 14.04 14.42
C GLU A 230 3.37 13.43 15.83
N PHE A 231 3.99 12.25 15.96
CA PHE A 231 4.19 11.58 17.23
C PHE A 231 5.08 12.38 18.18
N GLY A 232 6.23 12.90 17.72
CA GLY A 232 7.13 13.75 18.51
C GLY A 232 6.52 15.09 18.92
N ALA A 233 5.70 15.68 18.07
CA ALA A 233 5.05 16.95 18.33
C ALA A 233 3.85 16.86 19.30
N ARG A 234 3.48 15.66 19.78
CA ARG A 234 2.35 15.51 20.70
C ARG A 234 2.67 16.04 22.10
N PRO A 235 1.67 16.62 22.83
CA PRO A 235 1.84 16.98 24.24
C PRO A 235 2.11 15.75 25.12
N HIS A 236 2.99 15.90 26.13
CA HIS A 236 3.44 14.78 26.98
C HIS A 236 2.38 14.28 28.00
N ASP A 237 1.38 15.10 28.32
CA ASP A 237 0.31 14.83 29.30
C ASP A 237 -0.89 14.11 28.70
N THR A 238 -0.72 13.45 27.58
CA THR A 238 -1.79 12.73 26.91
C THR A 238 -1.77 11.24 27.25
N THR A 239 -2.91 10.61 27.08
CA THR A 239 -3.11 9.16 27.17
C THR A 239 -1.99 8.39 26.43
N PRO A 240 -1.49 7.27 26.99
CA PRO A 240 -0.40 6.50 26.38
C PRO A 240 -0.68 6.12 24.93
N VAL A 241 0.30 6.35 24.07
CA VAL A 241 0.27 5.91 22.67
C VAL A 241 1.51 5.08 22.38
N ARG A 242 1.30 3.86 21.91
CA ARG A 242 2.34 2.93 21.51
C ARG A 242 2.39 2.83 20.00
N LEU A 243 3.59 2.83 19.40
CA LEU A 243 3.82 2.61 17.98
C LEU A 243 4.56 1.28 17.79
N LEU A 244 3.94 0.35 17.08
CA LEU A 244 4.55 -0.93 16.70
C LEU A 244 4.85 -0.92 15.21
N PHE A 245 6.13 -0.85 14.86
CA PHE A 245 6.58 -0.98 13.47
C PHE A 245 6.90 -2.45 13.17
N VAL A 246 6.20 -3.00 12.19
CA VAL A 246 6.46 -4.35 11.68
C VAL A 246 7.41 -4.21 10.51
N VAL A 247 8.62 -4.74 10.65
CA VAL A 247 9.73 -4.56 9.70
C VAL A 247 10.42 -5.89 9.42
N ARG A 248 11.18 -5.99 8.34
CA ARG A 248 12.00 -7.18 8.07
C ARG A 248 13.32 -7.14 8.82
N HIS A 249 13.95 -5.98 8.81
CA HIS A 249 15.28 -5.79 9.39
C HIS A 249 15.33 -4.49 10.19
N ALA A 250 15.36 -4.61 11.53
CA ALA A 250 15.25 -3.48 12.44
C ALA A 250 16.36 -2.44 12.26
N GLU A 251 17.63 -2.88 12.19
CA GLU A 251 18.77 -1.97 12.07
C GLU A 251 18.74 -1.18 10.78
N ARG A 252 18.39 -1.84 9.67
CA ARG A 252 18.28 -1.18 8.37
C ARG A 252 17.13 -0.18 8.34
N PHE A 253 15.99 -0.55 8.91
CA PHE A 253 14.85 0.35 9.05
C PHE A 253 15.24 1.61 9.85
N ARG A 254 15.94 1.44 10.99
CA ARG A 254 16.44 2.57 11.79
C ARG A 254 17.37 3.47 10.99
N ALA A 255 18.33 2.89 10.27
CA ALA A 255 19.29 3.65 9.48
C ALA A 255 18.59 4.49 8.40
N VAL A 256 17.69 3.88 7.61
CA VAL A 256 16.99 4.56 6.52
C VAL A 256 16.04 5.63 7.05
N VAL A 257 15.24 5.34 8.09
CA VAL A 257 14.34 6.32 8.69
C VAL A 257 15.11 7.44 9.36
N GLY A 258 16.24 7.11 10.01
CA GLY A 258 17.15 8.08 10.62
C GLY A 258 17.68 9.08 9.60
N GLU A 259 18.20 8.62 8.46
CA GLU A 259 18.66 9.48 7.36
C GLU A 259 17.53 10.38 6.82
N GLU A 260 16.33 9.85 6.62
CA GLU A 260 15.20 10.62 6.11
C GLU A 260 14.70 11.67 7.11
N LEU A 261 14.71 11.35 8.39
CA LEU A 261 14.38 12.31 9.46
C LEU A 261 15.44 13.41 9.56
N ASP A 262 16.73 13.07 9.53
CA ASP A 262 17.83 14.03 9.60
C ASP A 262 17.82 14.98 8.40
N TYR A 263 17.72 14.44 7.18
CA TYR A 263 17.60 15.24 5.95
C TYR A 263 16.43 16.23 6.01
N SER A 264 15.34 15.85 6.63
CA SER A 264 14.13 16.64 6.73
C SER A 264 14.08 17.56 7.97
N ARG A 265 15.21 17.77 8.66
CA ARG A 265 15.32 18.50 9.93
C ARG A 265 14.34 17.97 10.98
N GLY A 266 14.31 16.65 11.13
CA GLY A 266 13.47 15.95 12.10
C GLY A 266 13.81 16.31 13.54
N ASP A 267 12.85 16.06 14.42
CA ASP A 267 13.01 16.25 15.86
C ASP A 267 14.07 15.24 16.40
N PRO A 268 15.16 15.72 17.03
CA PRO A 268 16.20 14.85 17.59
C PRO A 268 15.68 13.92 18.69
N ASP A 269 14.59 14.27 19.38
CA ASP A 269 13.99 13.39 20.38
C ASP A 269 13.29 12.20 19.73
N VAL A 270 12.67 12.37 18.58
CA VAL A 270 12.09 11.27 17.79
C VAL A 270 13.18 10.33 17.29
N LEU A 271 14.31 10.87 16.82
CA LEU A 271 15.47 10.06 16.43
C LEU A 271 15.98 9.21 17.58
N ARG A 272 16.10 9.79 18.79
CA ARG A 272 16.49 9.05 19.99
C ARG A 272 15.48 7.95 20.36
N LEU A 273 14.19 8.24 20.31
CA LEU A 273 13.13 7.25 20.58
C LEU A 273 13.22 6.07 19.61
N LEU A 274 13.45 6.32 18.32
CA LEU A 274 13.58 5.27 17.31
C LEU A 274 14.89 4.48 17.49
N ALA A 275 16.00 5.15 17.77
CA ALA A 275 17.30 4.50 17.99
C ALA A 275 17.27 3.56 19.21
N ASN A 276 16.58 3.97 20.28
CA ASN A 276 16.46 3.21 21.52
C ASN A 276 15.25 2.25 21.54
N ALA A 277 14.43 2.21 20.47
CA ALA A 277 13.27 1.36 20.42
C ALA A 277 13.67 -0.13 20.60
N PRO A 278 13.05 -0.89 21.52
CA PRO A 278 13.32 -2.31 21.66
C PRO A 278 12.93 -3.07 20.40
N VAL A 279 13.64 -4.17 20.13
CA VAL A 279 13.39 -5.06 19.00
C VAL A 279 12.90 -6.39 19.52
N LEU A 280 11.76 -6.85 19.00
CA LEU A 280 11.33 -8.23 19.10
C LEU A 280 11.60 -8.91 17.76
N ASP A 281 12.65 -9.72 17.70
CA ASP A 281 13.02 -10.45 16.48
C ASP A 281 12.34 -11.82 16.45
N LEU A 282 11.57 -12.08 15.39
CA LEU A 282 10.85 -13.33 15.19
C LEU A 282 11.65 -14.28 14.30
N ALA A 283 12.19 -15.32 14.91
CA ALA A 283 12.68 -16.48 14.16
C ALA A 283 11.51 -17.39 13.74
N PRO A 284 11.66 -18.24 12.70
CA PRO A 284 10.73 -19.31 12.43
C PRO A 284 10.57 -20.20 13.67
N PRO A 285 9.33 -20.64 14.04
CA PRO A 285 9.13 -21.50 15.19
C PRO A 285 9.83 -22.85 14.95
N VAL A 286 10.57 -23.30 15.95
CA VAL A 286 11.22 -24.63 15.92
C VAL A 286 10.20 -25.65 16.42
N LEU A 287 9.53 -26.33 15.50
CA LEU A 287 8.54 -27.34 15.79
C LEU A 287 9.13 -28.74 15.52
N ASP A 288 8.83 -29.70 16.39
CA ASP A 288 9.14 -31.10 16.10
C ASP A 288 8.23 -31.66 14.99
N LYS A 289 8.59 -32.81 14.43
CA LYS A 289 7.86 -33.38 13.28
C LYS A 289 6.40 -33.72 13.62
N ALA A 290 6.11 -34.12 14.87
CA ALA A 290 4.78 -34.50 15.30
C ALA A 290 3.89 -33.25 15.41
N VAL A 291 4.37 -32.21 16.09
CA VAL A 291 3.68 -30.92 16.20
C VAL A 291 3.49 -30.29 14.83
N LEU A 292 4.49 -30.33 13.95
CA LEU A 292 4.36 -29.83 12.59
C LEU A 292 3.26 -30.55 11.79
N ALA A 293 3.16 -31.87 11.93
CA ALA A 293 2.10 -32.65 11.29
C ALA A 293 0.71 -32.30 11.84
N GLU A 294 0.60 -32.13 13.16
CA GLU A 294 -0.63 -31.68 13.82
C GLU A 294 -1.06 -30.29 13.33
N ARG A 295 -0.15 -29.32 13.30
CA ARG A 295 -0.44 -27.95 12.82
C ARG A 295 -0.88 -27.94 11.36
N ARG A 296 -0.26 -28.79 10.54
CA ARG A 296 -0.66 -28.93 9.12
C ARG A 296 -2.06 -29.53 8.99
N ALA A 297 -2.40 -30.53 9.79
CA ALA A 297 -3.73 -31.12 9.79
C ALA A 297 -4.79 -30.12 10.28
N GLU A 298 -4.52 -29.40 11.39
CA GLU A 298 -5.39 -28.35 11.92
C GLU A 298 -5.64 -27.25 10.86
N ALA A 299 -4.58 -26.77 10.22
CA ALA A 299 -4.69 -25.77 9.18
C ALA A 299 -5.49 -26.26 7.97
N SER A 300 -5.26 -27.51 7.52
CA SER A 300 -6.00 -28.10 6.40
C SER A 300 -7.49 -28.23 6.72
N ALA A 301 -7.85 -28.67 7.93
CA ALA A 301 -9.23 -28.73 8.37
C ALA A 301 -9.90 -27.34 8.40
N ALA A 302 -9.20 -26.33 8.91
CA ALA A 302 -9.70 -24.94 8.94
C ALA A 302 -9.95 -24.38 7.54
N PHE A 303 -9.02 -24.62 6.60
CA PHE A 303 -9.21 -24.19 5.20
C PHE A 303 -10.33 -24.95 4.52
N THR A 304 -10.46 -26.28 4.76
CA THR A 304 -11.56 -27.08 4.20
C THR A 304 -12.92 -26.55 4.68
N ALA A 305 -13.05 -26.24 5.97
CA ALA A 305 -14.27 -25.64 6.50
C ALA A 305 -14.58 -24.27 5.85
N ALA A 306 -13.57 -23.38 5.76
CA ALA A 306 -13.74 -22.06 5.14
C ALA A 306 -14.11 -22.13 3.65
N LEU A 307 -13.56 -23.11 2.91
CA LEU A 307 -13.90 -23.35 1.51
C LEU A 307 -15.30 -23.94 1.35
N ALA A 308 -15.74 -24.80 2.28
CA ALA A 308 -17.09 -25.38 2.28
C ALA A 308 -18.16 -24.31 2.56
N ASP A 309 -17.91 -23.41 3.51
CA ASP A 309 -18.79 -22.28 3.82
C ASP A 309 -18.96 -21.36 2.61
N ALA A 310 -17.87 -21.11 1.87
CA ALA A 310 -17.92 -20.34 0.61
C ALA A 310 -18.63 -21.09 -0.51
N ALA A 311 -18.47 -22.41 -0.63
CA ALA A 311 -19.08 -23.27 -1.65
C ALA A 311 -20.56 -23.57 -1.41
N GLY A 312 -21.08 -23.35 -0.20
CA GLY A 312 -22.50 -23.51 0.12
C GLY A 312 -23.46 -22.71 -0.77
N THR A 313 -22.93 -21.80 -1.55
CA THR A 313 -23.61 -20.98 -2.58
C THR A 313 -23.38 -21.41 -4.02
N GLU A 314 -22.40 -22.27 -4.32
CA GLU A 314 -22.04 -22.70 -5.69
C GLU A 314 -22.01 -24.23 -5.80
N ARG A 315 -23.18 -24.89 -5.72
CA ARG A 315 -23.31 -26.30 -6.13
C ARG A 315 -23.62 -26.39 -7.61
N ALA A 316 -22.60 -26.26 -8.46
CA ALA A 316 -22.56 -26.85 -9.80
C ALA A 316 -21.18 -26.59 -10.42
N ASP A 317 -20.38 -27.59 -10.56
CA ASP A 317 -19.29 -27.87 -11.51
C ASP A 317 -18.08 -28.54 -10.84
N GLY A 318 -18.38 -29.73 -10.28
CA GLY A 318 -17.40 -30.53 -9.49
C GLY A 318 -16.40 -31.36 -10.29
N THR A 319 -16.26 -31.22 -11.62
CA THR A 319 -15.51 -32.21 -12.44
C THR A 319 -14.20 -31.72 -13.07
N GLU A 320 -13.82 -30.44 -12.91
CA GLU A 320 -12.61 -29.93 -13.58
C GLU A 320 -11.36 -29.77 -12.67
N ALA A 321 -11.45 -30.13 -11.40
CA ALA A 321 -10.34 -29.90 -10.47
C ALA A 321 -9.08 -30.75 -10.74
N ALA A 322 -9.23 -31.90 -11.38
CA ALA A 322 -8.15 -32.89 -11.54
C ALA A 322 -7.16 -32.61 -12.69
N HIS A 323 -7.49 -31.73 -13.63
CA HIS A 323 -6.66 -31.56 -14.85
C HIS A 323 -5.92 -30.23 -14.95
N ALA A 324 -5.85 -29.44 -13.89
CA ALA A 324 -5.25 -28.09 -13.92
C ALA A 324 -3.71 -28.05 -13.73
N GLY A 325 -3.06 -29.21 -13.72
CA GLY A 325 -1.60 -29.32 -13.67
C GLY A 325 -0.88 -29.09 -15.00
N ALA A 326 -1.62 -28.90 -16.09
CA ALA A 326 -1.04 -28.82 -17.42
C ALA A 326 -0.78 -27.34 -17.80
N SER A 327 0.50 -27.08 -18.04
CA SER A 327 1.02 -26.07 -18.95
C SER A 327 0.92 -24.61 -18.53
N LEU A 328 1.70 -24.27 -17.53
CA LEU A 328 2.59 -23.13 -17.72
C LEU A 328 3.85 -23.69 -18.39
N GLY A 329 4.31 -23.12 -19.50
CA GLY A 329 5.69 -23.28 -19.95
C GLY A 329 6.57 -22.60 -18.88
N THR A 330 6.72 -23.30 -17.78
CA THR A 330 7.34 -22.75 -16.58
C THR A 330 8.83 -22.84 -16.76
N VAL A 331 9.44 -21.69 -17.01
CA VAL A 331 10.82 -21.50 -16.57
C VAL A 331 10.83 -21.88 -15.09
N PRO A 332 11.61 -22.89 -14.65
CA PRO A 332 11.62 -23.34 -13.26
C PRO A 332 12.25 -22.23 -12.40
N VAL A 333 11.41 -21.35 -11.89
CA VAL A 333 11.81 -20.28 -10.96
C VAL A 333 11.88 -20.91 -9.59
N ARG A 334 13.08 -21.31 -9.16
CA ARG A 334 13.32 -21.88 -7.83
C ARG A 334 13.58 -20.77 -6.83
N PRO A 335 12.88 -20.77 -5.68
CA PRO A 335 13.31 -19.95 -4.57
C PRO A 335 14.66 -20.49 -4.07
N GLU A 336 15.49 -19.59 -3.57
CA GLU A 336 16.77 -20.00 -2.98
C GLU A 336 16.59 -20.79 -1.67
N ARG A 337 15.38 -20.72 -1.08
CA ARG A 337 15.00 -21.48 0.11
C ARG A 337 14.66 -22.93 -0.27
N THR A 338 15.52 -23.83 0.11
CA THR A 338 15.36 -25.28 -0.13
C THR A 338 14.37 -25.95 0.81
N SER A 339 13.91 -25.26 1.87
CA SER A 339 12.98 -25.83 2.85
C SER A 339 11.83 -24.86 3.16
N LEU A 340 10.61 -25.35 3.04
CA LEU A 340 9.39 -24.70 3.48
C LEU A 340 9.32 -24.78 5.02
N GLN A 341 9.79 -23.74 5.72
CA GLN A 341 9.95 -23.74 7.19
C GLN A 341 9.17 -22.64 7.90
N THR A 342 8.48 -21.76 7.15
CA THR A 342 7.72 -20.69 7.78
C THR A 342 6.26 -21.08 8.03
N PRO A 343 5.57 -20.44 8.97
CA PRO A 343 4.12 -20.60 9.16
C PRO A 343 3.32 -20.36 7.87
N LEU A 344 3.72 -19.40 7.04
CA LEU A 344 3.09 -19.15 5.76
C LEU A 344 3.23 -20.35 4.80
N ASP A 345 4.39 -20.96 4.75
CA ASP A 345 4.63 -22.13 3.90
C ASP A 345 3.77 -23.33 4.36
N LEU A 346 3.67 -23.52 5.68
CA LEU A 346 2.81 -24.55 6.26
C LEU A 346 1.34 -24.31 5.88
N HIS A 347 0.86 -23.07 6.02
CA HIS A 347 -0.52 -22.72 5.68
C HIS A 347 -0.79 -22.87 4.18
N ALA A 348 0.15 -22.47 3.33
CA ALA A 348 0.01 -22.61 1.88
C ALA A 348 -0.10 -24.08 1.45
N GLN A 349 0.73 -24.96 2.03
CA GLN A 349 0.63 -26.40 1.79
C GLN A 349 -0.69 -26.99 2.30
N ALA A 350 -1.12 -26.60 3.50
CA ALA A 350 -2.40 -27.02 4.06
C ALA A 350 -3.58 -26.57 3.19
N LEU A 351 -3.53 -25.36 2.66
CA LEU A 351 -4.54 -24.84 1.74
C LEU A 351 -4.56 -25.62 0.43
N VAL A 352 -3.40 -25.98 -0.15
CA VAL A 352 -3.33 -26.84 -1.34
C VAL A 352 -3.95 -28.21 -1.06
N THR A 353 -3.65 -28.80 0.11
CA THR A 353 -4.26 -30.07 0.53
C THR A 353 -5.81 -29.95 0.62
N ALA A 354 -6.32 -28.87 1.21
CA ALA A 354 -7.76 -28.62 1.27
C ALA A 354 -8.39 -28.41 -0.13
N LEU A 355 -7.67 -27.79 -1.06
CA LEU A 355 -8.15 -27.54 -2.43
C LEU A 355 -8.15 -28.79 -3.31
N THR A 356 -7.16 -29.68 -3.14
CA THR A 356 -7.03 -30.89 -3.95
C THR A 356 -7.78 -32.09 -3.37
N GLY A 357 -8.15 -32.05 -2.08
CA GLY A 357 -8.73 -33.19 -1.38
C GLY A 357 -7.75 -34.35 -1.17
N GLU A 358 -6.47 -34.16 -1.51
CA GLU A 358 -5.44 -35.19 -1.35
C GLU A 358 -5.03 -35.29 0.14
N PRO A 359 -4.60 -36.46 0.59
CA PRO A 359 -4.07 -36.59 1.94
C PRO A 359 -2.82 -35.72 2.12
N VAL A 360 -2.58 -35.29 3.36
CA VAL A 360 -1.40 -34.51 3.71
C VAL A 360 -0.14 -35.29 3.30
N PRO A 361 0.69 -34.78 2.40
CA PRO A 361 1.85 -35.51 1.92
C PRO A 361 2.89 -35.69 3.04
N ALA A 362 3.50 -36.89 3.10
CA ALA A 362 4.56 -37.17 4.07
C ALA A 362 5.81 -36.28 3.86
N VAL A 363 6.09 -35.92 2.60
CA VAL A 363 7.14 -34.98 2.23
C VAL A 363 6.49 -33.67 1.80
N PRO A 364 6.95 -32.51 2.30
CA PRO A 364 6.44 -31.22 1.86
C PRO A 364 6.56 -31.05 0.36
N ARG A 365 5.51 -30.52 -0.29
CA ARG A 365 5.54 -30.15 -1.71
C ARG A 365 6.55 -29.04 -1.92
N ARG A 366 7.12 -28.97 -3.12
CA ARG A 366 8.00 -27.86 -3.49
C ARG A 366 7.19 -26.56 -3.58
N PHE A 367 7.87 -25.44 -3.35
CA PHE A 367 7.23 -24.12 -3.39
C PHE A 367 6.53 -23.87 -4.74
N GLU A 368 7.17 -24.21 -5.85
CA GLU A 368 6.65 -24.03 -7.20
C GLU A 368 5.36 -24.83 -7.45
N GLU A 369 5.27 -26.02 -6.90
CA GLU A 369 4.07 -26.85 -6.99
C GLU A 369 2.91 -26.22 -6.22
N VAL A 370 3.18 -25.74 -5.00
CA VAL A 370 2.22 -25.02 -4.16
C VAL A 370 1.75 -23.75 -4.84
N ALA A 371 2.68 -22.91 -5.29
CA ALA A 371 2.37 -21.68 -6.00
C ALA A 371 1.58 -21.93 -7.29
N GLY A 372 1.97 -22.96 -8.06
CA GLY A 372 1.27 -23.35 -9.28
C GLY A 372 -0.20 -23.69 -9.05
N VAL A 373 -0.51 -24.49 -8.03
CA VAL A 373 -1.90 -24.85 -7.66
C VAL A 373 -2.70 -23.63 -7.22
N LEU A 374 -2.13 -22.80 -6.33
CA LEU A 374 -2.79 -21.60 -5.82
C LEU A 374 -3.09 -20.60 -6.94
N PHE A 375 -2.11 -20.32 -7.81
CA PHE A 375 -2.33 -19.42 -8.93
C PHE A 375 -3.25 -20.00 -10.01
N ALA A 376 -3.27 -21.29 -10.23
CA ALA A 376 -4.24 -21.92 -11.14
C ALA A 376 -5.68 -21.69 -10.66
N ARG A 377 -5.93 -21.79 -9.35
CA ARG A 377 -7.24 -21.47 -8.74
C ARG A 377 -7.56 -19.97 -8.83
N GLU A 378 -6.61 -19.11 -8.49
CA GLU A 378 -6.80 -17.67 -8.51
C GLU A 378 -7.05 -17.14 -9.94
N ARG A 379 -6.35 -17.66 -10.95
CA ARG A 379 -6.58 -17.33 -12.36
C ARG A 379 -7.98 -17.72 -12.83
N ARG A 380 -8.49 -18.88 -12.42
CA ARG A 380 -9.88 -19.26 -12.70
C ARG A 380 -10.87 -18.29 -12.07
N ARG A 381 -10.60 -17.86 -10.83
CA ARG A 381 -11.40 -16.85 -10.13
C ARG A 381 -11.38 -15.53 -10.89
N TRP A 382 -10.22 -15.05 -11.34
CA TRP A 382 -10.11 -13.80 -12.12
C TRP A 382 -10.91 -13.86 -13.40
N ARG A 383 -10.80 -14.95 -14.16
CA ARG A 383 -11.56 -15.14 -15.41
C ARG A 383 -13.06 -15.18 -15.18
N ARG A 384 -13.54 -15.90 -14.17
CA ARG A 384 -14.97 -15.94 -13.81
C ARG A 384 -15.48 -14.57 -13.38
N SER A 385 -14.74 -13.91 -12.48
CA SER A 385 -15.09 -12.58 -12.01
C SER A 385 -15.11 -11.55 -13.14
N ALA A 386 -14.13 -11.59 -14.05
CA ALA A 386 -14.13 -10.70 -15.21
C ALA A 386 -15.31 -10.95 -16.15
N ALA A 387 -15.70 -12.22 -16.37
CA ALA A 387 -16.83 -12.57 -17.22
C ALA A 387 -18.19 -12.11 -16.66
N SER A 388 -18.32 -12.03 -15.33
CA SER A 388 -19.56 -11.65 -14.62
C SER A 388 -19.55 -10.21 -14.08
N PHE A 389 -18.50 -9.44 -14.33
CA PHE A 389 -18.34 -8.11 -13.73
C PHE A 389 -19.35 -7.11 -14.29
N THR A 390 -20.18 -6.60 -13.39
CA THR A 390 -21.12 -5.50 -13.63
C THR A 390 -20.91 -4.47 -12.52
N GLY A 391 -20.08 -3.46 -12.80
CA GLY A 391 -19.84 -2.37 -11.84
C GLY A 391 -20.92 -1.28 -11.97
N PRO A 392 -21.33 -0.63 -10.87
CA PRO A 392 -22.24 0.51 -10.94
C PRO A 392 -21.61 1.64 -11.76
N GLY A 393 -22.27 2.02 -12.85
CA GLY A 393 -21.79 3.09 -13.75
C GLY A 393 -20.60 2.70 -14.64
N VAL A 394 -20.20 1.43 -14.66
CA VAL A 394 -19.12 0.92 -15.51
C VAL A 394 -19.76 0.09 -16.63
N PRO A 395 -19.42 0.32 -17.90
CA PRO A 395 -19.84 -0.56 -18.98
C PRO A 395 -19.31 -1.97 -18.70
N ALA A 396 -20.06 -2.99 -19.14
CA ALA A 396 -19.60 -4.38 -19.09
C ALA A 396 -18.18 -4.45 -19.66
N LEU A 397 -17.30 -5.25 -19.01
CA LEU A 397 -15.93 -5.41 -19.51
C LEU A 397 -15.96 -5.74 -20.99
N PRO A 398 -15.23 -4.99 -21.82
CA PRO A 398 -15.18 -5.29 -23.24
C PRO A 398 -14.76 -6.75 -23.40
N ARG A 399 -15.60 -7.53 -24.06
CA ARG A 399 -15.21 -8.88 -24.52
C ARG A 399 -14.14 -8.67 -25.57
N LEU A 400 -12.89 -8.74 -25.18
CA LEU A 400 -11.80 -8.85 -26.13
C LEU A 400 -11.78 -10.32 -26.56
N PRO A 401 -12.22 -10.63 -27.77
CA PRO A 401 -12.20 -11.99 -28.26
C PRO A 401 -10.74 -12.49 -28.23
N ASP A 402 -10.55 -13.74 -27.87
CA ASP A 402 -9.31 -14.50 -27.98
C ASP A 402 -8.14 -14.15 -27.02
N HIS A 403 -8.37 -13.40 -25.96
CA HIS A 403 -7.32 -13.09 -24.98
C HIS A 403 -7.60 -13.65 -23.57
N PRO A 404 -7.56 -14.96 -23.35
CA PRO A 404 -7.85 -15.58 -22.06
C PRO A 404 -6.84 -15.19 -20.96
N GLY A 405 -5.67 -14.65 -21.34
CA GLY A 405 -4.63 -14.15 -20.43
C GLY A 405 -4.79 -12.71 -20.00
N LEU A 406 -5.74 -11.95 -20.54
CA LEU A 406 -5.87 -10.53 -20.24
C LEU A 406 -6.09 -10.21 -18.76
N PRO A 407 -6.93 -10.92 -17.97
CA PRO A 407 -7.05 -10.68 -16.54
C PRO A 407 -5.70 -10.80 -15.82
N GLU A 408 -4.87 -11.77 -16.18
CA GLU A 408 -3.55 -11.98 -15.60
C GLU A 408 -2.59 -10.81 -15.93
N ARG A 409 -2.60 -10.33 -17.18
CA ARG A 409 -1.77 -9.20 -17.61
C ARG A 409 -2.21 -7.89 -16.99
N VAL A 410 -3.52 -7.68 -16.79
CA VAL A 410 -4.04 -6.54 -16.03
C VAL A 410 -3.50 -6.56 -14.61
N MET A 411 -3.59 -7.71 -13.92
CA MET A 411 -3.07 -7.85 -12.55
C MET A 411 -1.56 -7.64 -12.49
N LEU A 412 -0.82 -8.22 -13.44
CA LEU A 412 0.63 -8.05 -13.55
C LEU A 412 1.00 -6.56 -13.74
N THR A 413 0.31 -5.87 -14.64
CA THR A 413 0.54 -4.44 -14.92
C THR A 413 0.33 -3.59 -13.67
N LEU A 414 -0.76 -3.83 -12.94
CA LEU A 414 -1.06 -3.09 -11.72
C LEU A 414 -0.04 -3.36 -10.60
N LEU A 415 0.46 -4.58 -10.48
CA LEU A 415 1.53 -4.93 -9.54
C LEU A 415 2.83 -4.22 -9.86
N LEU A 416 3.23 -4.23 -11.13
CA LEU A 416 4.49 -3.62 -11.57
C LEU A 416 4.50 -2.11 -11.44
N THR A 417 3.35 -1.49 -11.66
CA THR A 417 3.27 -0.03 -11.76
C THR A 417 2.71 0.62 -10.49
N GLY A 418 2.26 -0.17 -9.52
CA GLY A 418 1.80 0.31 -8.21
C GLY A 418 0.60 1.25 -8.28
N HIS A 419 -0.26 1.12 -9.28
CA HIS A 419 -1.33 2.07 -9.55
C HIS A 419 -2.46 2.01 -8.52
N ARG A 420 -2.76 3.16 -7.95
CA ARG A 420 -3.89 3.40 -7.07
C ARG A 420 -4.93 4.35 -7.63
N GLN A 421 -4.53 5.18 -8.59
CA GLN A 421 -5.41 6.11 -9.26
C GLN A 421 -5.90 5.52 -10.57
N TYR A 422 -7.21 5.52 -10.77
CA TYR A 422 -7.86 4.98 -11.97
C TYR A 422 -7.27 5.50 -13.28
N VAL A 423 -7.11 6.81 -13.38
CA VAL A 423 -6.62 7.46 -14.61
C VAL A 423 -5.23 6.98 -14.97
N THR A 424 -4.35 6.94 -13.98
CA THR A 424 -2.94 6.58 -14.19
C THR A 424 -2.77 5.08 -14.48
N ALA A 425 -3.59 4.25 -13.83
CA ALA A 425 -3.61 2.81 -14.09
C ALA A 425 -4.13 2.49 -15.49
N SER A 426 -5.18 3.18 -15.95
CA SER A 426 -5.73 2.97 -17.29
C SER A 426 -4.70 3.31 -18.37
N HIS A 427 -3.96 4.41 -18.27
CA HIS A 427 -2.92 4.77 -19.23
C HIS A 427 -1.79 3.73 -19.35
N THR A 428 -1.50 2.98 -18.29
CA THR A 428 -0.51 1.91 -18.40
C THR A 428 -1.11 0.66 -19.04
N LEU A 429 -2.38 0.34 -18.74
CA LEU A 429 -3.08 -0.76 -19.38
C LEU A 429 -3.27 -0.55 -20.89
N GLU A 430 -3.40 0.70 -21.36
CA GLU A 430 -3.47 1.04 -22.79
C GLU A 430 -2.28 0.51 -23.61
N ARG A 431 -1.16 0.21 -22.96
CA ARG A 431 0.05 -0.34 -23.59
C ARG A 431 0.02 -1.85 -23.78
N LEU A 432 -0.96 -2.53 -23.21
CA LEU A 432 -1.11 -3.97 -23.40
C LEU A 432 -1.39 -4.27 -24.88
N PRO A 433 -0.81 -5.35 -25.41
CA PRO A 433 -0.96 -5.70 -26.84
C PRO A 433 -2.40 -5.97 -27.24
N GLU A 434 -3.26 -6.35 -26.31
CA GLU A 434 -4.68 -6.61 -26.53
C GLU A 434 -5.47 -5.36 -26.89
N PHE A 435 -4.96 -4.18 -26.57
CA PHE A 435 -5.57 -2.89 -26.94
C PHE A 435 -5.03 -2.34 -28.26
N ALA A 436 -3.98 -2.95 -28.82
CA ALA A 436 -3.40 -2.50 -30.07
C ALA A 436 -4.44 -2.57 -31.22
N GLY A 437 -4.57 -1.48 -31.96
CA GLY A 437 -5.52 -1.40 -33.09
C GLY A 437 -6.96 -1.01 -32.74
N LEU A 438 -7.26 -0.78 -31.48
CA LEU A 438 -8.53 -0.19 -31.07
C LEU A 438 -8.49 1.34 -31.23
N GLU A 439 -9.68 1.96 -31.41
CA GLU A 439 -9.82 3.40 -31.33
C GLU A 439 -9.48 3.93 -29.92
N GLU A 440 -8.87 5.10 -29.83
CA GLU A 440 -8.37 5.69 -28.58
C GLU A 440 -9.44 5.79 -27.47
N GLU A 441 -10.66 6.16 -27.82
CA GLU A 441 -11.77 6.23 -26.87
C GLU A 441 -12.17 4.86 -26.32
N ARG A 442 -12.16 3.84 -27.19
CA ARG A 442 -12.41 2.44 -26.80
C ARG A 442 -11.30 1.89 -25.92
N ILE A 443 -10.04 2.21 -26.23
CA ILE A 443 -8.89 1.81 -25.39
C ILE A 443 -9.07 2.39 -24.00
N ARG A 444 -9.30 3.70 -23.86
CA ARG A 444 -9.48 4.37 -22.57
C ARG A 444 -10.65 3.79 -21.77
N SER A 445 -11.79 3.58 -22.41
CA SER A 445 -12.97 2.99 -21.77
C SER A 445 -12.71 1.57 -21.28
N ALA A 446 -12.07 0.73 -22.11
CA ALA A 446 -11.72 -0.64 -21.79
C ALA A 446 -10.69 -0.70 -20.64
N ALA A 447 -9.62 0.09 -20.71
CA ALA A 447 -8.59 0.15 -19.68
C ALA A 447 -9.19 0.61 -18.34
N TYR A 448 -10.06 1.61 -18.34
CA TYR A 448 -10.77 2.06 -17.14
C TYR A 448 -11.65 0.96 -16.54
N ALA A 449 -12.42 0.24 -17.36
CA ALA A 449 -13.26 -0.86 -16.91
C ALA A 449 -12.43 -2.00 -16.28
N TRP A 450 -11.29 -2.36 -16.88
CA TRP A 450 -10.38 -3.37 -16.35
C TRP A 450 -9.71 -2.96 -15.04
N VAL A 451 -9.30 -1.70 -14.89
CA VAL A 451 -8.81 -1.17 -13.61
C VAL A 451 -9.89 -1.28 -12.55
N THR A 452 -11.12 -0.85 -12.87
CA THR A 452 -12.26 -0.90 -11.94
C THR A 452 -12.54 -2.33 -11.49
N TRP A 453 -12.50 -3.30 -12.41
CA TRP A 453 -12.63 -4.72 -12.09
C TRP A 453 -11.55 -5.20 -11.13
N ALA A 454 -10.29 -4.94 -11.44
CA ALA A 454 -9.18 -5.40 -10.61
C ALA A 454 -9.24 -4.83 -9.19
N LEU A 455 -9.62 -3.56 -9.08
CA LEU A 455 -9.78 -2.87 -7.81
C LEU A 455 -10.97 -3.42 -7.01
N ALA A 456 -12.10 -3.69 -7.65
CA ALA A 456 -13.27 -4.30 -7.01
C ALA A 456 -12.97 -5.71 -6.51
N LEU A 457 -12.18 -6.48 -7.27
CA LEU A 457 -11.79 -7.85 -6.92
C LEU A 457 -10.99 -7.94 -5.61
N HIS A 458 -10.17 -6.94 -5.32
CA HIS A 458 -9.26 -6.92 -4.17
C HIS A 458 -9.64 -5.93 -3.06
N GLY A 459 -10.45 -4.91 -3.36
CA GLY A 459 -10.66 -3.77 -2.45
C GLY A 459 -11.99 -3.75 -1.70
N GLY A 460 -12.99 -4.53 -2.11
CA GLY A 460 -14.35 -4.38 -1.58
C GLY A 460 -14.98 -3.00 -1.94
N THR A 461 -16.23 -2.79 -1.53
CA THR A 461 -17.09 -1.64 -1.90
C THR A 461 -16.72 -0.29 -1.27
N ARG A 462 -15.52 -0.13 -0.73
CA ARG A 462 -15.10 1.12 -0.06
C ARG A 462 -14.34 2.04 -1.02
N PRO A 463 -14.60 3.38 -0.94
CA PRO A 463 -14.02 4.34 -1.88
C PRO A 463 -12.50 4.37 -1.87
N ALA A 464 -11.93 4.79 -2.99
CA ALA A 464 -10.52 4.76 -3.40
C ALA A 464 -9.45 5.15 -2.34
N ALA A 465 -9.81 5.86 -1.28
CA ALA A 465 -8.91 6.23 -0.18
C ALA A 465 -8.45 5.03 0.70
N ARG A 466 -9.06 3.85 0.53
CA ARG A 466 -8.77 2.63 1.31
C ARG A 466 -8.20 1.49 0.48
N MET A 467 -7.74 1.77 -0.68
CA MET A 467 -7.04 0.78 -1.49
C MET A 467 -5.68 0.48 -0.86
N ALA A 468 -5.75 -0.28 0.25
CA ALA A 468 -4.62 -1.04 0.70
C ALA A 468 -4.31 -2.02 -0.41
N GLU A 469 -3.18 -1.81 -1.03
CA GLU A 469 -2.42 -2.73 -1.86
C GLU A 469 -3.21 -3.70 -2.76
N PRO A 470 -3.06 -3.61 -4.07
CA PRO A 470 -3.56 -4.61 -5.00
C PRO A 470 -2.68 -5.86 -4.89
N TRP A 471 -2.66 -6.50 -3.72
CA TRP A 471 -1.86 -7.68 -3.52
C TRP A 471 -2.63 -8.91 -4.00
N ILE A 472 -2.04 -9.59 -4.95
CA ILE A 472 -2.53 -10.89 -5.39
C ILE A 472 -2.46 -11.89 -4.24
N GLY A 473 -1.49 -11.71 -3.31
CA GLY A 473 -1.27 -12.64 -2.22
C GLY A 473 -0.11 -12.24 -1.31
N PRO A 474 0.34 -13.14 -0.44
CA PRO A 474 1.57 -12.93 0.30
C PRO A 474 2.73 -12.65 -0.64
N GLU A 475 3.63 -11.76 -0.24
CA GLU A 475 4.65 -11.15 -1.10
C GLU A 475 5.49 -12.19 -1.86
N THR A 476 5.90 -13.28 -1.23
CA THR A 476 6.69 -14.33 -1.89
C THR A 476 5.93 -14.96 -3.07
N PHE A 477 4.62 -15.21 -2.93
CA PHE A 477 3.80 -15.73 -4.04
C PHE A 477 3.62 -14.69 -5.14
N THR A 478 3.45 -13.43 -4.77
CA THR A 478 3.37 -12.30 -5.72
C THR A 478 4.67 -12.19 -6.53
N HIS A 479 5.83 -12.28 -5.88
CA HIS A 479 7.13 -12.24 -6.54
C HIS A 479 7.36 -13.43 -7.46
N TRP A 480 6.91 -14.63 -7.05
CA TRP A 480 6.98 -15.82 -7.91
C TRP A 480 6.14 -15.65 -9.18
N PHE A 481 4.89 -15.19 -9.03
CA PHE A 481 4.00 -14.93 -10.16
C PHE A 481 4.62 -13.93 -11.13
N LEU A 482 5.07 -12.79 -10.61
CA LEU A 482 5.69 -11.72 -11.35
C LEU A 482 6.92 -12.23 -12.12
N THR A 483 7.86 -12.88 -11.42
CA THR A 483 9.09 -13.41 -12.03
C THR A 483 8.79 -14.42 -13.12
N THR A 484 7.90 -15.38 -12.85
CA THR A 484 7.54 -16.42 -13.82
C THR A 484 6.90 -15.83 -15.07
N ARG A 485 6.00 -14.83 -14.91
CA ARG A 485 5.32 -14.18 -16.04
C ARG A 485 6.24 -13.31 -16.87
N LEU A 486 7.10 -12.52 -16.23
CA LEU A 486 8.03 -11.63 -16.93
C LEU A 486 9.14 -12.38 -17.68
N LEU A 487 9.60 -13.50 -17.14
CA LEU A 487 10.55 -14.37 -17.86
C LEU A 487 9.89 -15.06 -19.06
N ALA A 488 8.60 -15.43 -18.94
CA ALA A 488 7.85 -16.03 -20.05
C ALA A 488 7.47 -15.01 -21.14
N GLU A 489 7.31 -13.73 -20.79
CA GLU A 489 6.86 -12.65 -21.69
C GLU A 489 7.76 -11.41 -21.58
N PRO A 490 9.04 -11.51 -22.00
CA PRO A 490 9.97 -10.39 -21.84
C PRO A 490 9.58 -9.14 -22.64
N GLU A 491 8.92 -9.31 -23.79
CA GLU A 491 8.44 -8.16 -24.60
C GLU A 491 7.32 -7.37 -23.89
N LEU A 492 6.50 -8.04 -23.08
CA LEU A 492 5.48 -7.40 -22.27
C LEU A 492 6.14 -6.47 -21.24
N PHE A 493 7.23 -6.94 -20.61
CA PHE A 493 7.98 -6.13 -19.67
C PHE A 493 8.57 -4.88 -20.31
N ASP A 494 9.19 -5.01 -21.49
CA ASP A 494 9.77 -3.89 -22.21
C ASP A 494 8.70 -2.80 -22.56
N ARG A 495 7.50 -3.23 -22.94
CA ARG A 495 6.36 -2.33 -23.19
C ARG A 495 5.87 -1.62 -21.93
N LEU A 496 5.74 -2.34 -20.82
CA LEU A 496 5.25 -1.78 -19.56
C LEU A 496 6.26 -0.86 -18.89
N GLY A 497 7.55 -1.19 -18.98
CA GLY A 497 8.66 -0.41 -18.42
C GLY A 497 8.98 0.88 -19.17
N THR A 498 8.59 0.99 -20.46
CA THR A 498 8.91 2.17 -21.28
C THR A 498 8.01 3.36 -20.92
N GLY A 499 8.60 4.56 -20.75
CA GLY A 499 7.86 5.81 -20.53
C GLY A 499 7.08 5.85 -19.21
N LEU A 500 7.55 5.16 -18.19
CA LEU A 500 7.10 5.35 -16.83
C LEU A 500 7.60 6.69 -16.31
N ASP A 501 6.80 7.37 -15.50
CA ASP A 501 7.29 8.51 -14.73
C ASP A 501 8.26 8.04 -13.63
N ALA A 502 9.03 8.98 -13.07
CA ALA A 502 10.07 8.66 -12.09
C ALA A 502 9.54 7.82 -10.89
N ARG A 503 8.31 8.06 -10.44
CA ARG A 503 7.74 7.33 -9.30
C ARG A 503 7.41 5.88 -9.63
N ARG A 504 6.85 5.65 -10.81
CA ARG A 504 6.52 4.29 -11.27
C ARG A 504 7.78 3.51 -11.59
N SER A 505 8.76 4.17 -12.19
CA SER A 505 10.09 3.63 -12.41
C SER A 505 10.70 3.16 -11.08
N GLU A 506 10.66 4.01 -10.07
CA GLU A 506 11.13 3.72 -8.73
C GLU A 506 10.34 2.58 -8.03
N HIS A 507 9.01 2.56 -8.17
CA HIS A 507 8.19 1.46 -7.66
C HIS A 507 8.55 0.14 -8.34
N LEU A 508 8.63 0.14 -9.67
CA LEU A 508 9.02 -1.03 -10.46
C LEU A 508 10.39 -1.56 -10.04
N ALA A 509 11.39 -0.67 -9.93
CA ALA A 509 12.72 -1.04 -9.44
C ALA A 509 12.65 -1.70 -8.05
N GLY A 510 11.89 -1.10 -7.11
CA GLY A 510 11.70 -1.64 -5.77
C GLY A 510 11.04 -3.01 -5.77
N VAL A 511 10.03 -3.23 -6.61
CA VAL A 511 9.37 -4.54 -6.76
C VAL A 511 10.33 -5.57 -7.32
N LEU A 512 11.10 -5.24 -8.37
CA LEU A 512 12.10 -6.14 -8.98
C LEU A 512 13.22 -6.48 -8.00
N CYS A 513 13.74 -5.50 -7.25
CA CYS A 513 14.75 -5.75 -6.23
C CYS A 513 14.25 -6.72 -5.16
N ARG A 514 13.01 -6.56 -4.67
CA ARG A 514 12.43 -7.49 -3.70
C ARG A 514 12.17 -8.88 -4.30
N ALA A 515 11.72 -8.95 -5.56
CA ALA A 515 11.54 -10.21 -6.25
C ALA A 515 12.87 -10.96 -6.43
N CYS A 516 13.96 -10.24 -6.73
CA CYS A 516 15.30 -10.78 -6.88
C CYS A 516 15.85 -11.33 -5.55
N GLU A 517 15.49 -10.71 -4.41
CA GLU A 517 15.86 -11.21 -3.08
C GLU A 517 15.25 -12.60 -2.80
N ASP A 518 14.03 -12.85 -3.28
CA ASP A 518 13.33 -14.13 -3.14
C ASP A 518 13.72 -15.14 -4.23
N PHE A 519 13.85 -14.67 -5.47
CA PHE A 519 14.04 -15.48 -6.68
C PHE A 519 15.19 -14.91 -7.51
N PRO A 520 16.38 -15.51 -7.49
CA PRO A 520 17.52 -15.02 -8.27
C PRO A 520 17.24 -14.84 -9.76
N ALA A 521 16.33 -15.66 -10.32
CA ALA A 521 15.90 -15.52 -11.72
C ALA A 521 15.27 -14.16 -12.06
N ALA A 522 14.71 -13.44 -11.08
CA ALA A 522 14.25 -12.06 -11.27
C ALA A 522 15.40 -11.08 -11.53
N GLY A 523 16.64 -11.48 -11.22
CA GLY A 523 17.83 -10.66 -11.48
C GLY A 523 18.05 -10.38 -12.95
N GLU A 524 17.74 -11.33 -13.84
CA GLU A 524 17.83 -11.11 -15.29
C GLU A 524 16.88 -10.01 -15.77
N ILE A 525 15.69 -9.91 -15.15
CA ILE A 525 14.70 -8.87 -15.44
C ILE A 525 15.20 -7.53 -14.92
N LEU A 526 15.73 -7.51 -13.68
CA LEU A 526 16.29 -6.31 -13.08
C LEU A 526 17.50 -5.79 -13.87
N GLN A 527 18.42 -6.66 -14.26
CA GLN A 527 19.56 -6.32 -15.11
C GLN A 527 19.11 -5.65 -16.42
N ARG A 528 18.16 -6.28 -17.14
CA ARG A 528 17.59 -5.73 -18.37
C ARG A 528 16.95 -4.37 -18.14
N TYR A 529 16.21 -4.22 -17.06
CA TYR A 529 15.58 -2.95 -16.68
C TYR A 529 16.63 -1.85 -16.47
N VAL A 530 17.66 -2.12 -15.68
CA VAL A 530 18.76 -1.16 -15.45
C VAL A 530 19.50 -0.86 -16.75
N ALA A 531 19.80 -1.86 -17.57
CA ALA A 531 20.52 -1.70 -18.83
C ALA A 531 19.76 -0.85 -19.87
N SER A 532 18.42 -0.83 -19.83
CA SER A 532 17.60 -0.03 -20.76
C SER A 532 17.80 1.48 -20.59
N HIS A 533 17.94 1.97 -19.34
CA HIS A 533 18.22 3.37 -19.00
C HIS A 533 19.12 3.44 -17.76
N PRO A 534 20.43 3.15 -17.88
CA PRO A 534 21.29 2.89 -16.73
C PRO A 534 21.39 4.03 -15.70
N SER A 535 21.32 5.29 -16.11
CA SER A 535 21.37 6.43 -15.19
C SER A 535 20.09 6.56 -14.35
N ALA A 536 18.92 6.49 -14.99
CA ALA A 536 17.63 6.66 -14.30
C ALA A 536 17.22 5.38 -13.55
N HIS A 537 17.18 4.25 -14.26
CA HIS A 537 16.74 2.98 -13.66
C HIS A 537 17.77 2.41 -12.68
N GLY A 538 19.07 2.69 -12.91
CA GLY A 538 20.13 2.35 -11.96
C GLY A 538 19.99 3.11 -10.64
N TYR A 539 19.63 4.39 -10.70
CA TYR A 539 19.32 5.19 -9.51
C TYR A 539 18.18 4.58 -8.70
N ASP A 540 17.07 4.24 -9.37
CA ASP A 540 15.91 3.64 -8.74
C ASP A 540 16.23 2.26 -8.15
N ALA A 541 17.01 1.43 -8.87
CA ALA A 541 17.42 0.11 -8.42
C ALA A 541 18.36 0.17 -7.20
N VAL A 542 19.35 1.06 -7.20
CA VAL A 542 20.25 1.28 -6.05
C VAL A 542 19.44 1.71 -4.83
N ARG A 543 18.52 2.63 -4.99
CA ARG A 543 17.62 3.05 -3.90
C ARG A 543 16.74 1.91 -3.41
N GLY A 544 16.20 1.10 -4.33
CA GLY A 544 15.42 -0.10 -3.99
C GLY A 544 16.22 -1.12 -3.19
N ALA A 545 17.51 -1.31 -3.52
CA ALA A 545 18.40 -2.22 -2.81
C ALA A 545 18.70 -1.78 -1.37
N ARG A 546 18.70 -0.49 -1.07
CA ARG A 546 19.00 0.05 0.27
C ARG A 546 18.03 -0.42 1.36
N VAL A 547 16.80 -0.76 1.01
CA VAL A 547 15.77 -1.20 1.97
C VAL A 547 15.67 -2.72 2.10
N LEU A 548 16.45 -3.47 1.33
CA LEU A 548 16.41 -4.94 1.35
C LEU A 548 17.13 -5.51 2.59
N ALA A 549 16.69 -6.68 3.02
CA ALA A 549 17.40 -7.42 4.06
C ALA A 549 18.75 -7.96 3.55
N ARG A 550 18.82 -8.31 2.27
CA ARG A 550 19.99 -8.95 1.62
C ARG A 550 20.35 -8.27 0.30
N PRO A 551 20.82 -7.03 0.32
CA PRO A 551 21.14 -6.28 -0.89
C PRO A 551 22.26 -6.92 -1.71
N GLU A 552 23.13 -7.72 -1.09
CA GLU A 552 24.20 -8.48 -1.74
C GLU A 552 23.69 -9.47 -2.79
N ARG A 553 22.43 -9.87 -2.71
CA ARG A 553 21.78 -10.72 -3.72
C ARG A 553 21.39 -9.97 -4.99
N VAL A 554 21.15 -8.69 -4.85
CA VAL A 554 20.63 -7.82 -5.91
C VAL A 554 21.75 -7.03 -6.57
N ASP A 555 22.77 -6.68 -5.81
CA ASP A 555 23.91 -5.87 -6.27
C ASP A 555 24.60 -6.40 -7.54
N PRO A 556 24.87 -7.72 -7.71
CA PRO A 556 25.49 -8.22 -8.95
C PRO A 556 24.66 -7.89 -10.22
N TRP A 557 23.34 -7.96 -10.12
CA TRP A 557 22.43 -7.70 -11.24
C TRP A 557 22.34 -6.22 -11.58
N ILE A 558 22.30 -5.35 -10.57
CA ILE A 558 22.35 -3.91 -10.75
C ILE A 558 23.71 -3.54 -11.38
N ALA A 559 24.80 -4.06 -10.83
CA ALA A 559 26.15 -3.80 -11.33
C ALA A 559 26.30 -4.21 -12.80
N GLU A 560 25.77 -5.37 -13.18
CA GLU A 560 25.81 -5.85 -14.58
C GLU A 560 25.00 -4.93 -15.50
N GLY A 561 23.79 -4.53 -15.10
CA GLY A 561 23.01 -3.56 -15.89
C GLY A 561 23.66 -2.19 -16.01
N LEU A 562 24.40 -1.74 -15.00
CA LEU A 562 25.16 -0.49 -15.01
C LEU A 562 26.42 -0.53 -15.89
N ARG A 563 26.91 -1.70 -16.28
CA ARG A 563 28.08 -1.80 -17.20
C ARG A 563 27.85 -1.17 -18.57
N GLU A 564 26.59 -0.99 -18.97
CA GLU A 564 26.23 -0.21 -20.17
C GLU A 564 26.69 1.27 -20.07
N LEU A 565 27.00 1.78 -18.87
CA LEU A 565 27.63 3.09 -18.69
C LEU A 565 29.13 3.06 -19.01
N GLU A 566 29.75 1.88 -19.11
CA GLU A 566 31.15 1.77 -19.45
C GLU A 566 31.39 2.06 -20.96
N PRO A 567 32.36 2.92 -21.31
CA PRO A 567 32.62 3.30 -22.71
C PRO A 567 33.07 2.09 -23.55
N GLY A 568 32.44 1.85 -24.63
CA GLY A 568 32.65 0.72 -25.56
C GLY A 568 31.32 0.23 -26.11
N SER A 569 30.25 0.37 -25.34
CA SER A 569 28.90 -0.07 -25.71
C SER A 569 28.11 0.98 -26.49
N ARG A 570 28.43 2.28 -26.34
CA ARG A 570 27.73 3.39 -27.02
C ARG A 570 28.62 4.61 -27.27
N PRO A 571 28.30 5.48 -28.27
CA PRO A 571 29.05 6.71 -28.53
C PRO A 571 29.04 7.64 -27.31
N ALA A 572 30.14 8.39 -27.13
CA ALA A 572 30.47 9.20 -25.97
C ALA A 572 29.27 9.89 -25.30
N LEU A 573 29.09 9.60 -24.01
CA LEU A 573 28.06 10.20 -23.17
C LEU A 573 28.21 11.74 -23.16
N SER A 574 27.10 12.47 -23.28
CA SER A 574 27.09 13.92 -23.23
C SER A 574 27.37 14.47 -21.82
N ALA A 575 27.86 15.70 -21.69
CA ALA A 575 28.23 16.34 -20.41
C ALA A 575 27.18 16.26 -19.27
N PRO A 576 25.85 16.29 -19.52
CA PRO A 576 24.84 16.08 -18.48
C PRO A 576 24.95 14.74 -17.77
N VAL A 577 25.42 13.70 -18.45
CA VAL A 577 25.49 12.32 -17.92
C VAL A 577 26.56 12.17 -16.83
N SER A 578 27.61 13.00 -16.84
CA SER A 578 28.66 12.93 -15.80
C SER A 578 28.12 13.30 -14.41
N ARG A 579 27.20 14.26 -14.35
CA ARG A 579 26.57 14.67 -13.10
C ARG A 579 25.63 13.59 -12.57
N ASP A 580 24.81 13.03 -13.47
CA ASP A 580 23.87 11.97 -13.11
C ASP A 580 24.59 10.72 -12.60
N VAL A 581 25.71 10.32 -13.25
CA VAL A 581 26.56 9.21 -12.80
C VAL A 581 27.22 9.52 -11.46
N TYR A 582 27.65 10.76 -11.22
CA TYR A 582 28.21 11.17 -9.94
C TYR A 582 27.17 11.09 -8.81
N ASP A 583 25.97 11.65 -9.06
CA ASP A 583 24.89 11.64 -8.07
C ASP A 583 24.44 10.20 -7.77
N LEU A 584 24.42 9.34 -8.79
CA LEU A 584 24.15 7.92 -8.63
C LEU A 584 25.25 7.21 -7.82
N ALA A 585 26.53 7.47 -8.13
CA ALA A 585 27.65 6.90 -7.37
C ALA A 585 27.64 7.31 -5.89
N ARG A 586 27.22 8.54 -5.61
CA ARG A 586 27.05 9.05 -4.25
C ARG A 586 25.91 8.36 -3.48
N GLN A 587 24.87 7.95 -4.20
CA GLN A 587 23.73 7.20 -3.62
C GLN A 587 24.03 5.71 -3.41
N ALA A 588 24.92 5.15 -4.21
CA ALA A 588 25.33 3.76 -4.10
C ALA A 588 26.33 3.60 -2.95
N LEU A 589 25.80 3.35 -1.76
CA LEU A 589 26.63 3.13 -0.57
C LEU A 589 27.48 1.86 -0.75
N PRO A 590 28.83 1.94 -0.61
CA PRO A 590 29.71 0.81 -0.84
C PRO A 590 29.46 -0.38 0.09
N GLU A 591 28.96 -0.12 1.29
CA GLU A 591 28.57 -1.14 2.28
C GLU A 591 27.25 -1.84 1.94
N VAL A 592 26.44 -1.27 1.07
CA VAL A 592 25.13 -1.83 0.67
C VAL A 592 25.20 -2.49 -0.70
N VAL A 593 25.79 -1.80 -1.69
CA VAL A 593 25.90 -2.24 -3.08
C VAL A 593 27.32 -2.05 -3.62
N PRO A 594 28.31 -2.81 -3.09
CA PRO A 594 29.72 -2.59 -3.39
C PRO A 594 30.08 -2.77 -4.86
N GLN A 595 29.48 -3.74 -5.57
CA GLN A 595 29.78 -3.98 -6.99
C GLN A 595 29.21 -2.86 -7.86
N SER A 596 27.97 -2.45 -7.63
CA SER A 596 27.33 -1.32 -8.33
C SER A 596 28.11 -0.02 -8.07
N HIS A 597 28.51 0.24 -6.82
CA HIS A 597 29.34 1.40 -6.47
C HIS A 597 30.66 1.39 -7.25
N ALA A 598 31.34 0.26 -7.32
CA ALA A 598 32.60 0.12 -8.04
C ALA A 598 32.44 0.38 -9.55
N VAL A 599 31.35 -0.09 -10.16
CA VAL A 599 31.05 0.20 -11.59
C VAL A 599 30.81 1.70 -11.79
N LEU A 600 30.00 2.33 -10.94
CA LEU A 600 29.69 3.76 -11.02
C LEU A 600 30.89 4.65 -10.82
N ILE A 601 31.77 4.36 -9.87
CA ILE A 601 33.02 5.10 -9.66
C ILE A 601 33.92 5.01 -10.89
N ARG A 602 34.06 3.81 -11.50
CA ARG A 602 34.85 3.66 -12.74
C ARG A 602 34.22 4.44 -13.89
N ALA A 603 32.91 4.38 -14.07
CA ALA A 603 32.20 5.12 -15.10
C ALA A 603 32.38 6.64 -14.91
N TYR A 604 32.20 7.14 -13.68
CA TYR A 604 32.41 8.56 -13.35
C TYR A 604 33.83 9.03 -13.65
N GLN A 605 34.85 8.28 -13.19
CA GLN A 605 36.26 8.63 -13.41
C GLN A 605 36.61 8.69 -14.89
N ARG A 606 36.07 7.77 -15.70
CA ARG A 606 36.29 7.74 -17.17
C ARG A 606 35.63 8.91 -17.86
N THR A 607 34.36 9.21 -17.51
CA THR A 607 33.61 10.34 -18.08
C THR A 607 34.33 11.66 -17.79
N ARG A 608 34.77 11.87 -16.55
CA ARG A 608 35.53 13.07 -16.17
C ARG A 608 36.85 13.21 -16.91
N ARG A 609 37.60 12.12 -17.12
CA ARG A 609 38.83 12.14 -17.94
C ARG A 609 38.54 12.51 -19.39
N ALA A 610 37.40 12.06 -19.94
CA ALA A 610 36.98 12.41 -21.29
C ALA A 610 36.62 13.90 -21.40
N GLU A 611 35.89 14.45 -20.44
CA GLU A 611 35.56 15.87 -20.35
C GLU A 611 36.81 16.76 -20.24
N ASP A 612 37.73 16.40 -19.35
CA ASP A 612 39.02 17.10 -19.19
C ASP A 612 39.81 17.10 -20.50
N LYS A 613 39.78 15.99 -21.26
CA LYS A 613 40.47 15.90 -22.56
C LYS A 613 39.80 16.80 -23.60
N GLN A 614 38.48 16.79 -23.66
CA GLN A 614 37.71 17.62 -24.59
C GLN A 614 37.89 19.11 -24.28
N GLU A 615 37.88 19.51 -23.01
CA GLU A 615 38.13 20.88 -22.59
C GLU A 615 39.56 21.35 -23.00
N ARG A 616 40.56 20.48 -22.78
CA ARG A 616 41.96 20.77 -23.22
C ARG A 616 42.06 20.93 -24.74
N GLN A 617 41.33 20.12 -25.51
CA GLN A 617 41.27 20.25 -26.96
C GLN A 617 40.62 21.58 -27.35
N LEU A 618 39.45 21.89 -26.79
CA LEU A 618 38.73 23.15 -27.06
C LEU A 618 39.58 24.38 -26.73
N ARG A 619 40.27 24.37 -25.56
CA ARG A 619 41.21 25.44 -25.19
C ARG A 619 42.37 25.57 -26.18
N ARG A 620 42.90 24.46 -26.74
CA ARG A 620 43.92 24.48 -27.77
C ARG A 620 43.40 25.05 -29.08
N GLU A 621 42.20 24.71 -29.50
CA GLU A 621 41.56 25.24 -30.69
C GLU A 621 41.26 26.74 -30.57
N LEU A 622 40.72 27.17 -29.44
CA LEU A 622 40.51 28.60 -29.18
C LEU A 622 41.80 29.40 -29.19
N ARG A 623 42.89 28.88 -28.64
CA ARG A 623 44.23 29.52 -28.72
C ARG A 623 44.76 29.56 -30.14
N ARG A 624 44.50 28.56 -30.99
CA ARG A 624 44.89 28.57 -32.42
C ARG A 624 44.09 29.61 -33.21
N ARG A 625 42.78 29.71 -32.99
CA ARG A 625 41.91 30.70 -33.64
C ARG A 625 42.25 32.14 -33.21
N GLY A 626 42.54 32.36 -31.94
CA GLY A 626 42.95 33.67 -31.42
C GLY A 626 44.33 34.14 -31.90
N ARG A 627 45.21 33.23 -32.37
CA ARG A 627 46.48 33.58 -33.01
C ARG A 627 46.33 33.90 -34.51
N GLY A 628 45.34 33.27 -35.20
CA GLY A 628 45.08 33.52 -36.62
C GLY A 628 44.32 34.83 -36.91
N SER A 629 43.73 35.48 -35.91
CA SER A 629 43.03 36.76 -36.07
C SER A 629 43.92 37.98 -35.77
N ARG A 630 45.21 37.77 -35.48
CA ARG A 630 46.20 38.84 -35.22
C ARG A 630 47.23 39.00 -36.36
N THR A 631 47.13 38.24 -37.45
CA THR A 631 47.82 38.40 -38.68
C THR A 631 46.84 38.93 -39.77
#